data_fbe660832721cd3c6f07a92a95183c58
#
_entry.id   fbe660832721cd3c6f07a92a95183c58
#
_cell.length_a   1.000
_cell.length_b   1.000
_cell.length_c   1.000
_cell.angle_alpha   90.00
_cell.angle_beta   90.00
_cell.angle_gamma   90.00
#
_symmetry.space_group_name_H-M   'P 1'
#
loop_
_entity.id
_entity.type
_entity.pdbx_description
1 polymer ?
#
loop_
_entity_poly.entity_id
_entity_poly.type
_entity_poly.pdbx_seq_one_letter_code
_entity_poly.pdbx_strand_id
1 'polypeptide(L)'
;MALHLVHEAAFCVNALRNQRSLTQKGFELSNGLPFVPTDFAIHEMLGRHTMAEAQALQAALGKIRRASGHFQGRLLGIDPHRIKSCTKRQTRRHRFSAKEKALKMAQCFFCLDLDTAQPLCFTLASAARTVTQATPELLELTQEILNPTPLQAPLVLADSEHYTTELLDHVHLETPFELLVPMPPQNSPKLRDQALSSERFNRRWAGYATAKEPFRLKQSRCPEPYYRFVQRNGERPEDYYFKSFLATVDRDEVQDLTLHYPQRWHIEEFFKFNQALGWHRAGTLNLNIRYGQMTMALVAQAAIHQMRQRLGEPFSQWDASHLAREIFGALEGDVRVKDDTIQVTYYNAPHRDRLRQQYENLPDKLRQEGIEPTLPWLYGFKLDFRFR
;
A
#
# COMPACT_ATOMS: atom_id res chain seq x y z
N MET A 1 15.07 -15.04 10.82
CA MET A 1 13.92 -14.39 11.50
C MET A 1 13.12 -13.48 10.58
N ALA A 2 13.71 -12.49 9.91
CA ALA A 2 12.95 -11.60 8.99
C ALA A 2 12.22 -12.37 7.89
N LEU A 3 12.89 -13.29 7.18
CA LEU A 3 12.29 -14.14 6.16
C LEU A 3 11.13 -15.00 6.70
N HIS A 4 11.21 -15.47 7.94
CA HIS A 4 10.11 -16.19 8.56
C HIS A 4 8.86 -15.30 8.69
N LEU A 5 9.01 -14.04 9.08
CA LEU A 5 7.90 -13.09 9.12
C LEU A 5 7.33 -12.77 7.73
N VAL A 6 8.18 -12.74 6.71
CA VAL A 6 7.74 -12.57 5.31
C VAL A 6 6.89 -13.77 4.88
N HIS A 7 7.30 -15.01 5.20
CA HIS A 7 6.52 -16.22 4.90
C HIS A 7 5.20 -16.25 5.67
N GLU A 8 5.21 -15.92 6.98
CA GLU A 8 3.96 -15.83 7.76
C GLU A 8 2.97 -14.81 7.17
N ALA A 9 3.48 -13.66 6.70
CA ALA A 9 2.65 -12.67 6.04
C ALA A 9 2.13 -13.19 4.69
N ALA A 10 2.99 -13.77 3.84
CA ALA A 10 2.61 -14.30 2.54
C ALA A 10 1.58 -15.43 2.62
N PHE A 11 1.68 -16.28 3.63
CA PHE A 11 0.70 -17.34 3.92
C PHE A 11 -0.57 -16.81 4.60
N CYS A 12 -0.68 -15.52 4.83
CA CYS A 12 -1.80 -14.89 5.54
C CYS A 12 -2.07 -15.52 6.91
N VAL A 13 -1.04 -16.01 7.58
CA VAL A 13 -1.16 -16.58 8.93
C VAL A 13 -1.37 -15.44 9.89
N ASN A 14 -2.60 -15.27 10.34
CA ASN A 14 -2.97 -14.29 11.37
C ASN A 14 -2.43 -14.74 12.72
N ALA A 15 -1.16 -14.53 12.96
CA ALA A 15 -0.36 -14.50 14.20
C ALA A 15 -0.98 -15.06 15.50
N LEU A 16 -1.89 -16.01 15.45
CA LEU A 16 -2.27 -16.77 16.60
C LEU A 16 -1.22 -17.83 16.82
N ARG A 17 -0.61 -17.82 18.00
CA ARG A 17 0.46 -18.71 18.43
C ARG A 17 0.21 -20.20 18.11
N ASN A 18 -1.06 -20.59 18.02
CA ASN A 18 -1.52 -21.96 17.78
C ASN A 18 -1.57 -22.33 16.28
N GLN A 19 -1.38 -21.40 15.36
CA GLN A 19 -1.44 -21.65 13.91
C GLN A 19 -0.08 -21.50 13.25
N ARG A 20 0.99 -21.42 14.04
CA ARG A 20 2.32 -21.37 13.46
C ARG A 20 2.64 -22.68 12.77
N SER A 21 3.24 -22.54 11.64
CA SER A 21 3.89 -23.59 10.86
C SER A 21 4.90 -24.47 11.63
N LEU A 22 5.17 -24.16 12.91
CA LEU A 22 5.93 -25.00 13.87
C LEU A 22 5.41 -26.43 13.97
N THR A 23 4.12 -26.64 13.68
CA THR A 23 3.52 -27.99 13.67
C THR A 23 3.72 -28.74 12.36
N GLN A 24 4.16 -28.04 11.31
CA GLN A 24 4.42 -28.63 9.99
C GLN A 24 5.88 -29.02 9.88
N LYS A 25 6.14 -30.32 9.89
CA LYS A 25 7.50 -30.85 9.72
C LYS A 25 8.06 -30.43 8.36
N GLY A 26 9.31 -29.97 8.36
CA GLY A 26 10.02 -29.56 7.14
C GLY A 26 9.61 -28.18 6.58
N PHE A 27 8.76 -27.42 7.26
CA PHE A 27 8.38 -26.08 6.84
C PHE A 27 9.61 -25.18 6.63
N GLU A 28 10.54 -25.19 7.58
CA GLU A 28 11.77 -24.41 7.51
C GLU A 28 12.56 -24.75 6.25
N LEU A 29 12.78 -26.01 5.95
CA LEU A 29 13.55 -26.44 4.79
C LEU A 29 12.83 -26.14 3.47
N SER A 30 11.53 -26.39 3.39
CA SER A 30 10.74 -26.12 2.17
C SER A 30 10.65 -24.63 1.82
N ASN A 31 10.87 -23.77 2.80
CA ASN A 31 10.88 -22.32 2.63
C ASN A 31 12.30 -21.70 2.68
N GLY A 32 13.33 -22.54 2.61
CA GLY A 32 14.71 -22.07 2.60
C GLY A 32 15.13 -21.40 3.93
N LEU A 33 14.58 -21.85 5.06
CA LEU A 33 14.85 -21.28 6.37
C LEU A 33 15.72 -22.26 7.18
N PRO A 34 16.75 -21.79 7.89
CA PRO A 34 17.60 -22.66 8.72
C PRO A 34 16.91 -23.11 10.00
N PHE A 35 15.89 -22.38 10.45
CA PHE A 35 15.12 -22.68 11.66
C PHE A 35 13.84 -21.84 11.70
N VAL A 36 12.89 -22.26 12.55
CA VAL A 36 11.69 -21.49 12.88
C VAL A 36 11.94 -20.75 14.20
N PRO A 37 11.94 -19.41 14.21
CA PRO A 37 12.23 -18.63 15.42
C PRO A 37 11.07 -18.68 16.42
N THR A 38 11.40 -18.50 17.71
CA THR A 38 10.40 -18.32 18.75
C THR A 38 9.79 -16.91 18.70
N ASP A 39 8.59 -16.75 19.27
CA ASP A 39 7.96 -15.43 19.42
C ASP A 39 8.86 -14.44 20.14
N PHE A 40 9.54 -14.91 21.19
CA PHE A 40 10.45 -14.07 21.97
C PHE A 40 11.59 -13.54 21.10
N ALA A 41 12.24 -14.41 20.32
CA ALA A 41 13.32 -14.02 19.44
C ALA A 41 12.87 -13.03 18.36
N ILE A 42 11.66 -13.20 17.81
CA ILE A 42 11.06 -12.28 16.85
C ILE A 42 10.83 -10.90 17.49
N HIS A 43 10.20 -10.88 18.66
CA HIS A 43 9.95 -9.62 19.37
C HIS A 43 11.23 -8.89 19.77
N GLU A 44 12.22 -9.63 20.20
CA GLU A 44 13.55 -9.08 20.53
C GLU A 44 14.22 -8.46 19.29
N MET A 45 14.24 -9.18 18.17
CA MET A 45 14.77 -8.69 16.89
C MET A 45 14.04 -7.41 16.46
N LEU A 46 12.72 -7.42 16.41
CA LEU A 46 11.92 -6.27 15.98
C LEU A 46 12.06 -5.08 16.92
N GLY A 47 12.21 -5.33 18.23
CA GLY A 47 12.39 -4.30 19.23
C GLY A 47 13.76 -3.59 19.18
N ARG A 48 14.77 -4.24 18.64
CA ARG A 48 16.13 -3.69 18.47
C ARG A 48 16.27 -2.77 17.26
N HIS A 49 15.44 -2.96 16.23
CA HIS A 49 15.43 -2.12 15.03
C HIS A 49 14.74 -0.80 15.29
N THR A 50 15.31 0.26 14.76
CA THR A 50 14.74 1.62 14.82
C THR A 50 13.72 1.84 13.71
N MET A 51 12.88 2.88 13.86
CA MET A 51 11.96 3.31 12.80
C MET A 51 12.73 3.75 11.54
N ALA A 52 13.86 4.44 11.71
CA ALA A 52 14.69 4.88 10.59
C ALA A 52 15.24 3.71 9.77
N GLU A 53 15.70 2.62 10.42
CA GLU A 53 16.13 1.40 9.70
C GLU A 53 14.99 0.75 8.95
N ALA A 54 13.78 0.71 9.52
CA ALA A 54 12.61 0.18 8.85
C ALA A 54 12.20 1.05 7.63
N GLN A 55 12.32 2.36 7.73
CA GLN A 55 12.08 3.27 6.60
C GLN A 55 13.15 3.14 5.53
N ALA A 56 14.43 3.03 5.90
CA ALA A 56 15.52 2.78 4.96
C ALA A 56 15.32 1.45 4.20
N LEU A 57 14.83 0.41 4.88
CA LEU A 57 14.47 -0.85 4.22
C LEU A 57 13.29 -0.69 3.25
N GLN A 58 12.27 0.11 3.61
CA GLN A 58 11.17 0.42 2.69
C GLN A 58 11.66 1.17 1.45
N ALA A 59 12.54 2.16 1.62
CA ALA A 59 13.13 2.91 0.51
C ALA A 59 13.95 1.99 -0.41
N ALA A 60 14.82 1.14 0.15
CA ALA A 60 15.61 0.18 -0.61
C ALA A 60 14.72 -0.81 -1.39
N LEU A 61 13.73 -1.40 -0.72
CA LEU A 61 12.75 -2.28 -1.34
C LEU A 61 11.96 -1.56 -2.44
N GLY A 62 11.53 -0.33 -2.18
CA GLY A 62 10.80 0.48 -3.14
C GLY A 62 11.59 0.76 -4.41
N LYS A 63 12.89 1.09 -4.29
CA LYS A 63 13.79 1.28 -5.43
C LYS A 63 13.96 -0.01 -6.26
N ILE A 64 14.10 -1.16 -5.60
CA ILE A 64 14.16 -2.47 -6.28
C ILE A 64 12.84 -2.73 -7.03
N ARG A 65 11.72 -2.53 -6.38
CA ARG A 65 10.38 -2.73 -6.97
C ARG A 65 10.12 -1.80 -8.15
N ARG A 66 10.57 -0.53 -8.05
CA ARG A 66 10.53 0.41 -9.17
C ARG A 66 11.35 -0.10 -10.36
N ALA A 67 12.59 -0.53 -10.13
CA ALA A 67 13.44 -1.10 -11.16
C ALA A 67 12.85 -2.36 -11.79
N SER A 68 12.06 -3.13 -11.03
CA SER A 68 11.34 -4.33 -11.48
C SER A 68 9.98 -4.03 -12.13
N GLY A 69 9.60 -2.76 -12.32
CA GLY A 69 8.35 -2.38 -12.97
C GLY A 69 7.09 -2.57 -12.13
N HIS A 70 7.19 -2.65 -10.80
CA HIS A 70 6.03 -2.78 -9.92
C HIS A 70 5.22 -1.49 -9.78
N PHE A 71 5.79 -0.34 -10.15
CA PHE A 71 5.15 0.97 -10.04
C PHE A 71 5.24 1.71 -11.37
N GLN A 72 4.20 2.45 -11.71
CA GLN A 72 4.22 3.44 -12.77
C GLN A 72 4.61 4.84 -12.23
N GLY A 73 4.25 5.13 -10.99
CA GLY A 73 4.64 6.36 -10.29
C GLY A 73 4.03 7.64 -10.85
N ARG A 74 2.90 7.54 -11.57
CA ARG A 74 2.22 8.70 -12.17
C ARG A 74 1.02 9.16 -11.37
N LEU A 75 0.23 8.22 -10.90
CA LEU A 75 -0.97 8.46 -10.11
C LEU A 75 -0.84 7.77 -8.78
N LEU A 76 -0.83 8.56 -7.71
CA LEU A 76 -0.61 8.09 -6.35
C LEU A 76 -1.84 8.35 -5.50
N GLY A 77 -2.11 7.46 -4.56
CA GLY A 77 -3.15 7.67 -3.57
C GLY A 77 -2.56 7.66 -2.16
N ILE A 78 -2.98 8.60 -1.32
CA ILE A 78 -2.62 8.62 0.09
C ILE A 78 -3.86 8.58 0.97
N ASP A 79 -3.79 7.76 2.04
CA ASP A 79 -4.93 7.63 2.97
C ASP A 79 -4.45 7.18 4.36
N PRO A 80 -5.07 7.68 5.45
CA PRO A 80 -4.82 7.17 6.78
C PRO A 80 -5.61 5.88 7.04
N HIS A 81 -4.92 4.78 7.23
CA HIS A 81 -5.53 3.53 7.68
C HIS A 81 -5.55 3.45 9.21
N ARG A 82 -6.74 3.46 9.80
CA ARG A 82 -6.96 3.46 11.24
C ARG A 82 -7.30 2.05 11.73
N ILE A 83 -6.49 1.54 12.66
CA ILE A 83 -6.61 0.18 13.18
C ILE A 83 -7.03 0.25 14.66
N LYS A 84 -8.08 -0.48 15.02
CA LYS A 84 -8.52 -0.59 16.43
C LYS A 84 -7.41 -1.18 17.29
N SER A 85 -7.09 -0.51 18.40
CA SER A 85 -6.06 -0.94 19.34
C SER A 85 -6.65 -1.32 20.68
N CYS A 86 -6.34 -2.56 21.12
CA CYS A 86 -6.75 -3.08 22.43
C CYS A 86 -5.76 -2.72 23.55
N THR A 87 -4.89 -1.76 23.35
CA THR A 87 -3.89 -1.35 24.35
C THR A 87 -4.52 -0.90 25.66
N LYS A 88 -3.92 -1.30 26.78
CA LYS A 88 -4.30 -0.81 28.14
C LYS A 88 -3.79 0.62 28.40
N ARG A 89 -2.80 1.12 27.61
CA ARG A 89 -2.24 2.47 27.79
C ARG A 89 -3.29 3.54 27.44
N GLN A 90 -3.15 4.69 28.07
CA GLN A 90 -3.95 5.86 27.72
C GLN A 90 -3.44 6.43 26.40
N THR A 91 -4.32 6.44 25.38
CA THR A 91 -4.06 7.02 24.07
C THR A 91 -5.29 7.79 23.63
N ARG A 92 -5.10 8.77 22.76
CA ARG A 92 -6.21 9.52 22.15
C ARG A 92 -7.18 8.55 21.48
N ARG A 93 -8.48 8.81 21.65
CA ARG A 93 -9.53 8.03 21.01
C ARG A 93 -10.04 8.74 19.78
N HIS A 94 -10.34 7.99 18.75
CA HIS A 94 -10.95 8.45 17.51
C HIS A 94 -12.31 7.81 17.29
N ARG A 95 -13.19 8.51 16.53
CA ARG A 95 -14.47 7.95 16.06
C ARG A 95 -14.35 7.69 14.56
N PHE A 96 -14.84 6.57 14.07
CA PHE A 96 -14.96 6.32 12.64
C PHE A 96 -16.15 7.09 12.03
N SER A 97 -17.21 7.26 12.81
CA SER A 97 -18.35 8.09 12.44
C SER A 97 -18.88 8.83 13.66
N ALA A 98 -19.70 9.85 13.45
CA ALA A 98 -20.33 10.62 14.53
C ALA A 98 -21.24 9.76 15.44
N LYS A 99 -21.76 8.65 14.90
CA LYS A 99 -22.66 7.73 15.61
C LYS A 99 -21.94 6.65 16.44
N GLU A 100 -20.63 6.45 16.21
CA GLU A 100 -19.86 5.41 16.88
C GLU A 100 -19.15 5.91 18.14
N LYS A 101 -18.87 4.98 19.08
CA LYS A 101 -18.05 5.28 20.26
C LYS A 101 -16.60 5.53 19.85
N ALA A 102 -15.99 6.52 20.50
CA ALA A 102 -14.57 6.78 20.32
C ALA A 102 -13.71 5.61 20.83
N LEU A 103 -12.87 5.05 19.97
CA LEU A 103 -12.02 3.91 20.25
C LEU A 103 -10.53 4.32 20.20
N LYS A 104 -9.70 3.56 20.92
CA LYS A 104 -8.25 3.67 20.79
C LYS A 104 -7.83 3.13 19.44
N MET A 105 -6.96 3.85 18.75
CA MET A 105 -6.49 3.46 17.42
C MET A 105 -5.00 3.64 17.27
N ALA A 106 -4.43 2.80 16.45
CA ALA A 106 -3.15 3.03 15.81
C ALA A 106 -3.42 3.56 14.39
N GLN A 107 -2.57 4.43 13.89
CA GLN A 107 -2.68 4.96 12.54
C GLN A 107 -1.50 4.52 11.69
N CYS A 108 -1.78 4.25 10.44
CA CYS A 108 -0.80 4.05 9.39
C CYS A 108 -1.19 4.98 8.25
N PHE A 109 -0.22 5.64 7.65
CA PHE A 109 -0.43 6.49 6.48
C PHE A 109 0.26 5.81 5.32
N PHE A 110 -0.48 5.50 4.27
CA PHE A 110 0.00 4.74 3.11
C PHE A 110 0.07 5.61 1.89
N CYS A 111 1.07 5.32 1.04
CA CYS A 111 1.10 5.76 -0.34
C CYS A 111 1.00 4.53 -1.25
N LEU A 112 0.01 4.53 -2.14
CA LEU A 112 -0.20 3.52 -3.18
C LEU A 112 0.09 4.11 -4.56
N ASP A 113 0.69 3.32 -5.42
CA ASP A 113 0.62 3.49 -6.86
C ASP A 113 -0.75 2.99 -7.33
N LEU A 114 -1.59 3.90 -7.82
CA LEU A 114 -2.98 3.58 -8.18
C LEU A 114 -3.09 2.87 -9.52
N ASP A 115 -2.13 3.08 -10.42
CA ASP A 115 -2.08 2.39 -11.72
C ASP A 115 -1.86 0.88 -11.55
N THR A 116 -1.11 0.48 -10.52
CA THR A 116 -0.76 -0.93 -10.26
C THR A 116 -1.41 -1.51 -9.00
N ALA A 117 -2.13 -0.69 -8.23
CA ALA A 117 -2.70 -1.01 -6.92
C ALA A 117 -1.65 -1.59 -5.94
N GLN A 118 -0.40 -1.09 -6.00
CA GLN A 118 0.69 -1.57 -5.16
C GLN A 118 1.12 -0.51 -4.12
N PRO A 119 1.32 -0.90 -2.84
CA PRO A 119 1.83 0.01 -1.83
C PRO A 119 3.30 0.34 -2.11
N LEU A 120 3.62 1.64 -2.12
CA LEU A 120 5.00 2.12 -2.20
C LEU A 120 5.65 2.07 -0.83
N CYS A 121 5.06 2.77 0.12
CA CYS A 121 5.56 2.91 1.48
C CYS A 121 4.43 3.28 2.45
N PHE A 122 4.80 3.33 3.72
CA PHE A 122 3.91 3.76 4.80
C PHE A 122 4.70 4.45 5.91
N THR A 123 4.00 5.28 6.70
CA THR A 123 4.47 5.76 7.99
C THR A 123 3.47 5.39 9.10
N LEU A 124 3.97 5.28 10.33
CA LEU A 124 3.15 4.89 11.47
C LEU A 124 3.06 6.00 12.51
N ALA A 125 1.93 6.03 13.19
CA ALA A 125 1.74 6.96 14.29
C ALA A 125 0.74 6.46 15.34
N SER A 126 0.71 7.17 16.47
CA SER A 126 -0.41 7.12 17.40
C SER A 126 -1.61 7.89 16.83
N ALA A 127 -2.78 7.68 17.42
CA ALA A 127 -4.00 8.43 17.06
C ALA A 127 -3.91 9.97 17.26
N ALA A 128 -2.81 10.46 17.82
CA ALA A 128 -2.58 11.90 18.05
C ALA A 128 -2.02 12.61 16.80
N ARG A 129 -1.32 11.89 15.92
CA ARG A 129 -0.70 12.48 14.72
C ARG A 129 -1.78 12.74 13.66
N THR A 130 -1.85 13.93 13.15
CA THR A 130 -2.79 14.32 12.09
C THR A 130 -2.25 13.94 10.71
N VAL A 131 -3.12 13.93 9.70
CA VAL A 131 -2.70 13.74 8.30
C VAL A 131 -1.72 14.83 7.86
N THR A 132 -1.96 16.09 8.23
CA THR A 132 -1.06 17.22 7.95
C THR A 132 0.35 17.00 8.47
N GLN A 133 0.49 16.39 9.66
CA GLN A 133 1.80 16.09 10.27
C GLN A 133 2.48 14.85 9.69
N ALA A 134 1.72 13.90 9.15
CA ALA A 134 2.26 12.63 8.67
C ALA A 134 2.57 12.63 7.18
N THR A 135 1.83 13.40 6.40
CA THR A 135 1.95 13.40 4.94
C THR A 135 3.30 13.90 4.43
N PRO A 136 3.95 14.93 5.01
CA PRO A 136 5.30 15.31 4.59
C PRO A 136 6.29 14.15 4.63
N GLU A 137 6.40 13.46 5.76
CA GLU A 137 7.29 12.29 5.93
C GLU A 137 6.95 11.16 4.93
N LEU A 138 5.66 10.93 4.65
CA LEU A 138 5.22 9.95 3.68
C LEU A 138 5.64 10.32 2.26
N LEU A 139 5.52 11.60 1.90
CA LEU A 139 5.91 12.10 0.58
C LEU A 139 7.43 12.14 0.40
N GLU A 140 8.20 12.48 1.43
CA GLU A 140 9.67 12.38 1.43
C GLU A 140 10.13 10.95 1.09
N LEU A 141 9.57 9.95 1.77
CA LEU A 141 9.85 8.53 1.52
C LEU A 141 9.42 8.11 0.10
N THR A 142 8.25 8.58 -0.35
CA THR A 142 7.76 8.35 -1.71
C THR A 142 8.68 8.98 -2.76
N GLN A 143 9.15 10.20 -2.51
CA GLN A 143 10.10 10.89 -3.39
C GLN A 143 11.42 10.14 -3.48
N GLU A 144 11.94 9.63 -2.36
CA GLU A 144 13.17 8.82 -2.34
C GLU A 144 13.02 7.54 -3.18
N ILE A 145 11.85 6.91 -3.15
CA ILE A 145 11.56 5.69 -3.91
C ILE A 145 11.42 5.99 -5.41
N LEU A 146 10.57 6.95 -5.75
CA LEU A 146 10.20 7.23 -7.14
C LEU A 146 11.20 8.12 -7.86
N ASN A 147 11.92 8.98 -7.13
CA ASN A 147 12.83 9.99 -7.68
C ASN A 147 12.21 10.72 -8.90
N PRO A 148 11.04 11.36 -8.73
CA PRO A 148 10.32 11.98 -9.83
C PRO A 148 11.07 13.19 -10.38
N THR A 149 10.85 13.47 -11.66
CA THR A 149 11.39 14.66 -12.30
C THR A 149 10.33 15.75 -12.38
N PRO A 150 10.69 17.05 -12.40
CA PRO A 150 9.72 18.14 -12.55
C PRO A 150 8.84 18.04 -13.81
N LEU A 151 9.35 17.39 -14.86
CA LEU A 151 8.61 17.19 -16.11
C LEU A 151 7.57 16.05 -16.02
N GLN A 152 7.66 15.23 -15.00
CA GLN A 152 6.77 14.08 -14.75
C GLN A 152 6.36 14.06 -13.28
N ALA A 153 5.81 15.18 -12.82
CA ALA A 153 5.30 15.30 -11.45
C ALA A 153 4.13 14.32 -11.22
N PRO A 154 4.24 13.40 -10.27
CA PRO A 154 3.13 12.51 -9.97
C PRO A 154 1.95 13.27 -9.36
N LEU A 155 0.74 12.91 -9.76
CA LEU A 155 -0.49 13.40 -9.13
C LEU A 155 -0.81 12.55 -7.90
N VAL A 156 -0.89 13.20 -6.75
CA VAL A 156 -1.32 12.60 -5.48
C VAL A 156 -2.80 12.88 -5.27
N LEU A 157 -3.57 11.84 -5.07
CA LEU A 157 -4.99 11.91 -4.71
C LEU A 157 -5.16 11.64 -3.22
N ALA A 158 -5.89 12.49 -2.55
CA ALA A 158 -6.15 12.36 -1.11
C ALA A 158 -7.63 12.62 -0.77
N ASP A 159 -8.03 12.30 0.45
CA ASP A 159 -9.36 12.61 0.95
C ASP A 159 -9.45 14.04 1.51
N SER A 160 -10.63 14.45 1.96
CA SER A 160 -10.88 15.79 2.49
C SER A 160 -10.16 16.08 3.82
N GLU A 161 -9.65 15.07 4.53
CA GLU A 161 -8.82 15.28 5.73
C GLU A 161 -7.49 15.97 5.40
N HIS A 162 -7.03 15.85 4.15
CA HIS A 162 -5.81 16.48 3.64
C HIS A 162 -6.02 17.93 3.17
N TYR A 163 -7.24 18.44 3.16
CA TYR A 163 -7.54 19.82 2.78
C TYR A 163 -7.16 20.77 3.92
N THR A 164 -5.89 21.12 4.01
CA THR A 164 -5.36 22.14 4.92
C THR A 164 -4.39 23.06 4.17
N THR A 165 -4.40 24.35 4.49
CA THR A 165 -3.50 25.32 3.83
C THR A 165 -2.04 24.93 4.00
N GLU A 166 -1.65 24.49 5.20
CA GLU A 166 -0.28 24.07 5.52
C GLU A 166 0.20 22.92 4.62
N LEU A 167 -0.63 21.89 4.43
CA LEU A 167 -0.27 20.74 3.59
C LEU A 167 -0.24 21.09 2.11
N LEU A 168 -1.22 21.87 1.64
CA LEU A 168 -1.29 22.31 0.25
C LEU A 168 -0.08 23.18 -0.12
N ASP A 169 0.31 24.11 0.77
CA ASP A 169 1.52 24.90 0.60
C ASP A 169 2.77 24.05 0.59
N HIS A 170 2.89 23.10 1.53
CA HIS A 170 4.04 22.18 1.58
C HIS A 170 4.18 21.38 0.29
N VAL A 171 3.09 20.75 -0.18
CA VAL A 171 3.15 19.96 -1.41
C VAL A 171 3.53 20.82 -2.61
N HIS A 172 2.91 21.99 -2.75
CA HIS A 172 3.13 22.86 -3.90
C HIS A 172 4.53 23.50 -3.93
N LEU A 173 5.06 23.91 -2.76
CA LEU A 173 6.30 24.67 -2.67
C LEU A 173 7.54 23.81 -2.41
N GLU A 174 7.39 22.67 -1.76
CA GLU A 174 8.50 21.93 -1.16
C GLU A 174 8.66 20.52 -1.71
N THR A 175 7.74 20.07 -2.59
CA THR A 175 7.79 18.71 -3.16
C THR A 175 7.65 18.72 -4.69
N PRO A 176 8.09 17.64 -5.36
CA PRO A 176 7.88 17.47 -6.80
C PRO A 176 6.48 16.90 -7.16
N PHE A 177 5.56 16.85 -6.21
CA PHE A 177 4.24 16.26 -6.39
C PHE A 177 3.18 17.32 -6.68
N GLU A 178 2.15 16.91 -7.42
CA GLU A 178 0.90 17.64 -7.55
C GLU A 178 -0.16 17.01 -6.65
N LEU A 179 -1.07 17.79 -6.07
CA LEU A 179 -2.08 17.27 -5.15
C LEU A 179 -3.49 17.67 -5.60
N LEU A 180 -4.40 16.70 -5.55
CA LEU A 180 -5.83 16.90 -5.76
C LEU A 180 -6.60 16.38 -4.53
N VAL A 181 -7.35 17.28 -3.88
CA VAL A 181 -8.14 16.96 -2.69
C VAL A 181 -9.56 17.51 -2.79
N PRO A 182 -10.58 16.81 -2.27
CA PRO A 182 -11.92 17.39 -2.17
C PRO A 182 -11.97 18.45 -1.06
N MET A 183 -12.68 19.52 -1.34
CA MET A 183 -12.96 20.54 -0.35
C MET A 183 -14.07 20.05 0.61
N PRO A 184 -13.95 20.31 1.92
CA PRO A 184 -14.97 19.94 2.88
C PRO A 184 -16.33 20.59 2.57
N PRO A 185 -17.47 19.91 2.81
CA PRO A 185 -18.79 20.41 2.50
C PRO A 185 -19.12 21.77 3.14
N GLN A 186 -18.58 22.06 4.31
CA GLN A 186 -18.76 23.34 5.03
C GLN A 186 -18.19 24.56 4.29
N ASN A 187 -17.24 24.31 3.34
CA ASN A 187 -16.67 25.36 2.49
C ASN A 187 -17.43 25.49 1.17
N SER A 188 -18.44 24.66 0.94
CA SER A 188 -19.23 24.61 -0.28
C SER A 188 -20.59 25.34 -0.25
N PRO A 189 -21.20 25.75 0.90
CA PRO A 189 -22.53 26.41 0.89
C PRO A 189 -22.59 27.64 -0.02
N LYS A 190 -21.55 28.45 -0.04
CA LYS A 190 -21.44 29.60 -0.95
C LYS A 190 -21.31 29.20 -2.43
N LEU A 191 -20.92 27.98 -2.73
CA LEU A 191 -20.87 27.47 -4.09
C LEU A 191 -22.24 27.18 -4.67
N ARG A 192 -23.22 26.81 -3.83
CA ARG A 192 -24.59 26.57 -4.27
C ARG A 192 -25.20 27.88 -4.85
N ASP A 193 -24.98 29.00 -4.18
CA ASP A 193 -25.48 30.30 -4.62
C ASP A 193 -24.70 30.85 -5.82
N GLN A 194 -23.40 30.60 -5.89
CA GLN A 194 -22.54 30.98 -7.03
C GLN A 194 -22.67 30.03 -8.23
N ALA A 195 -22.99 28.78 -7.99
CA ALA A 195 -23.11 27.75 -9.02
C ALA A 195 -24.45 27.79 -9.76
N LEU A 196 -25.44 28.48 -9.23
CA LEU A 196 -26.72 28.72 -9.90
C LEU A 196 -26.61 29.74 -11.06
N SER A 197 -25.54 30.52 -11.13
CA SER A 197 -25.21 31.27 -12.34
C SER A 197 -24.70 30.31 -13.42
N SER A 198 -25.53 30.00 -14.40
CA SER A 198 -25.29 29.04 -15.47
C SER A 198 -24.02 29.32 -16.31
N GLU A 199 -23.50 30.53 -16.29
CA GLU A 199 -22.40 31.00 -17.12
C GLU A 199 -21.01 30.42 -16.77
N ARG A 200 -20.82 29.85 -15.55
CA ARG A 200 -19.53 29.35 -15.08
C ARG A 200 -19.31 27.88 -15.36
N PHE A 201 -20.37 27.13 -15.71
CA PHE A 201 -20.29 25.70 -15.93
C PHE A 201 -20.26 25.33 -17.39
N ASN A 202 -19.22 24.64 -17.77
CA ASN A 202 -19.14 23.98 -19.07
C ASN A 202 -19.87 22.63 -18.99
N ARG A 203 -20.96 22.50 -19.74
CA ARG A 203 -21.64 21.20 -19.90
C ARG A 203 -20.73 20.22 -20.62
N ARG A 204 -20.50 19.07 -20.03
CA ARG A 204 -19.66 18.00 -20.61
C ARG A 204 -20.51 16.94 -21.29
N TRP A 205 -21.57 16.49 -20.59
CA TRP A 205 -22.60 15.58 -21.12
C TRP A 205 -23.91 15.77 -20.34
N ALA A 206 -24.93 14.95 -20.65
CA ALA A 206 -26.23 15.02 -19.96
C ALA A 206 -26.04 14.77 -18.46
N GLY A 207 -26.57 15.66 -17.64
CA GLY A 207 -26.48 15.58 -16.18
C GLY A 207 -25.11 15.87 -15.57
N TYR A 208 -24.11 16.31 -16.35
CA TYR A 208 -22.77 16.61 -15.83
C TYR A 208 -22.17 17.89 -16.42
N ALA A 209 -21.67 18.73 -15.56
CA ALA A 209 -20.96 19.95 -15.93
C ALA A 209 -19.82 20.23 -14.94
N THR A 210 -18.78 20.90 -15.44
CA THR A 210 -17.61 21.30 -14.64
C THR A 210 -17.35 22.78 -14.75
N ALA A 211 -16.77 23.34 -13.69
CA ALA A 211 -16.19 24.67 -13.69
C ALA A 211 -14.78 24.61 -13.11
N LYS A 212 -13.86 25.37 -13.68
CA LYS A 212 -12.49 25.55 -13.20
C LYS A 212 -12.21 27.03 -12.99
N GLU A 213 -11.60 27.37 -11.87
CA GLU A 213 -11.21 28.74 -11.58
C GLU A 213 -9.95 28.79 -10.72
N PRO A 214 -9.12 29.85 -10.87
CA PRO A 214 -8.03 30.09 -9.93
C PRO A 214 -8.62 30.39 -8.53
N PHE A 215 -7.96 29.86 -7.50
CA PHE A 215 -8.43 29.94 -6.13
C PHE A 215 -7.28 30.29 -5.18
N ARG A 216 -7.49 31.25 -4.28
CA ARG A 216 -6.52 31.59 -3.25
C ARG A 216 -7.00 31.14 -1.87
N LEU A 217 -6.17 30.37 -1.21
CA LEU A 217 -6.38 29.99 0.18
C LEU A 217 -6.02 31.15 1.11
N LYS A 218 -6.81 31.34 2.15
CA LYS A 218 -6.47 32.28 3.22
C LYS A 218 -5.19 31.82 3.93
N GLN A 219 -4.28 32.74 4.17
CA GLN A 219 -3.00 32.48 4.88
C GLN A 219 -2.03 31.55 4.12
N SER A 220 -2.26 31.29 2.84
CA SER A 220 -1.30 30.54 2.03
C SER A 220 -0.02 31.36 1.81
N ARG A 221 1.13 30.65 1.85
CA ARG A 221 2.45 31.20 1.50
C ARG A 221 2.70 31.16 0.00
N CYS A 222 1.87 30.42 -0.75
CA CYS A 222 2.06 30.23 -2.18
C CYS A 222 1.74 31.53 -2.95
N PRO A 223 2.67 32.07 -3.77
CA PRO A 223 2.42 33.25 -4.59
C PRO A 223 1.47 32.94 -5.74
N GLU A 224 1.51 31.72 -6.28
CA GLU A 224 0.63 31.29 -7.37
C GLU A 224 -0.74 30.85 -6.85
N PRO A 225 -1.81 30.99 -7.65
CA PRO A 225 -3.11 30.48 -7.26
C PRO A 225 -3.17 28.96 -7.34
N TYR A 226 -3.91 28.34 -6.44
CA TYR A 226 -4.44 27.00 -6.60
C TYR A 226 -5.57 27.01 -7.62
N TYR A 227 -6.05 25.81 -8.02
CA TYR A 227 -7.17 25.71 -8.95
C TYR A 227 -8.33 24.96 -8.30
N ARG A 228 -9.48 25.61 -8.23
CA ARG A 228 -10.69 24.99 -7.75
C ARG A 228 -11.43 24.37 -8.92
N PHE A 229 -11.73 23.08 -8.81
CA PHE A 229 -12.60 22.33 -9.72
C PHE A 229 -13.94 22.11 -9.05
N VAL A 230 -15.01 22.40 -9.75
CA VAL A 230 -16.37 22.16 -9.27
C VAL A 230 -17.07 21.26 -10.26
N GLN A 231 -17.57 20.12 -9.80
CA GLN A 231 -18.46 19.27 -10.58
C GLN A 231 -19.90 19.51 -10.17
N ARG A 232 -20.78 19.55 -11.14
CA ARG A 232 -22.23 19.61 -10.97
C ARG A 232 -22.84 18.38 -11.60
N ASN A 233 -23.53 17.58 -10.82
CA ASN A 233 -24.30 16.43 -11.27
C ASN A 233 -25.80 16.77 -11.18
N GLY A 234 -26.61 16.18 -12.06
CA GLY A 234 -28.05 16.38 -12.15
C GLY A 234 -28.46 17.03 -13.46
N GLU A 235 -29.65 16.68 -13.95
CA GLU A 235 -30.18 17.19 -15.22
C GLU A 235 -30.98 18.47 -15.03
N ARG A 236 -31.66 18.61 -13.90
CA ARG A 236 -32.52 19.74 -13.57
C ARG A 236 -31.99 20.52 -12.37
N PRO A 237 -32.27 21.82 -12.27
CA PRO A 237 -31.76 22.65 -11.16
C PRO A 237 -32.09 22.12 -9.77
N GLU A 238 -33.26 21.50 -9.60
CA GLU A 238 -33.70 20.90 -8.33
C GLU A 238 -32.88 19.67 -7.91
N ASP A 239 -32.27 18.98 -8.90
CA ASP A 239 -31.49 17.76 -8.70
C ASP A 239 -29.98 18.05 -8.62
N TYR A 240 -29.56 19.30 -8.73
CA TYR A 240 -28.15 19.63 -8.79
C TYR A 240 -27.41 19.28 -7.48
N TYR A 241 -26.37 18.49 -7.64
CA TYR A 241 -25.44 18.14 -6.58
C TYR A 241 -24.01 18.58 -6.95
N PHE A 242 -23.39 19.34 -6.04
CA PHE A 242 -22.09 19.92 -6.26
C PHE A 242 -21.02 19.25 -5.40
N LYS A 243 -19.86 19.02 -6.00
CA LYS A 243 -18.62 18.69 -5.27
C LYS A 243 -17.51 19.63 -5.74
N SER A 244 -16.69 20.07 -4.79
CA SER A 244 -15.56 20.92 -5.06
C SER A 244 -14.27 20.21 -4.69
N PHE A 245 -13.23 20.45 -5.49
CA PHE A 245 -11.90 19.94 -5.31
C PHE A 245 -10.91 21.09 -5.45
N LEU A 246 -9.73 20.93 -4.85
CA LEU A 246 -8.63 21.84 -5.01
C LEU A 246 -7.41 21.09 -5.55
N ALA A 247 -6.85 21.61 -6.64
CA ALA A 247 -5.60 21.15 -7.24
C ALA A 247 -4.48 22.17 -6.96
N THR A 248 -3.27 21.69 -6.71
CA THR A 248 -2.12 22.57 -6.46
C THR A 248 -1.64 23.29 -7.73
N VAL A 249 -1.92 22.74 -8.90
CA VAL A 249 -1.54 23.31 -10.21
C VAL A 249 -2.71 23.30 -11.19
N ASP A 250 -2.57 24.01 -12.31
CA ASP A 250 -3.56 23.97 -13.40
C ASP A 250 -3.51 22.63 -14.13
N ARG A 251 -4.66 21.94 -14.14
CA ARG A 251 -4.83 20.60 -14.71
C ARG A 251 -6.14 20.51 -15.50
N ASP A 252 -6.32 19.41 -16.25
CA ASP A 252 -7.59 19.08 -16.90
C ASP A 252 -8.59 18.59 -15.85
N GLU A 253 -9.54 19.45 -15.49
CA GLU A 253 -10.53 19.12 -14.46
C GLU A 253 -11.47 17.98 -14.86
N VAL A 254 -11.72 17.79 -16.14
CA VAL A 254 -12.59 16.70 -16.61
C VAL A 254 -11.88 15.37 -16.43
N GLN A 255 -10.65 15.26 -16.88
CA GLN A 255 -9.83 14.06 -16.72
C GLN A 255 -9.63 13.74 -15.24
N ASP A 256 -9.26 14.74 -14.44
CA ASP A 256 -8.99 14.54 -13.02
C ASP A 256 -10.23 14.11 -12.23
N LEU A 257 -11.39 14.69 -12.51
CA LEU A 257 -12.62 14.37 -11.76
C LEU A 257 -13.29 13.08 -12.23
N THR A 258 -13.12 12.69 -13.50
CA THR A 258 -13.85 11.54 -14.07
C THR A 258 -13.00 10.28 -14.21
N LEU A 259 -11.69 10.42 -14.39
CA LEU A 259 -10.78 9.29 -14.58
C LEU A 259 -9.83 9.08 -13.41
N HIS A 260 -9.18 10.16 -12.93
CA HIS A 260 -8.15 10.02 -11.91
C HIS A 260 -8.72 9.89 -10.50
N TYR A 261 -9.52 10.85 -10.05
CA TYR A 261 -10.00 10.87 -8.67
C TYR A 261 -10.82 9.62 -8.26
N PRO A 262 -11.65 9.03 -9.11
CA PRO A 262 -12.32 7.76 -8.80
C PRO A 262 -11.37 6.62 -8.47
N GLN A 263 -10.15 6.60 -9.02
CA GLN A 263 -9.15 5.58 -8.72
C GLN A 263 -8.64 5.62 -7.28
N ARG A 264 -8.84 6.73 -6.55
CA ARG A 264 -8.52 6.79 -5.11
C ARG A 264 -9.19 5.65 -4.32
N TRP A 265 -10.34 5.16 -4.79
CA TRP A 265 -11.04 4.03 -4.17
C TRP A 265 -10.20 2.73 -4.13
N HIS A 266 -9.22 2.58 -5.01
CA HIS A 266 -8.30 1.44 -4.99
C HIS A 266 -7.52 1.32 -3.66
N ILE A 267 -7.36 2.41 -2.89
CA ILE A 267 -6.75 2.37 -1.55
C ILE A 267 -7.64 1.56 -0.59
N GLU A 268 -8.94 1.81 -0.63
CA GLU A 268 -9.90 1.11 0.23
C GLU A 268 -9.99 -0.38 -0.16
N GLU A 269 -9.98 -0.66 -1.45
CA GLU A 269 -9.92 -2.03 -1.99
C GLU A 269 -8.61 -2.73 -1.60
N PHE A 270 -7.48 -2.04 -1.69
CA PHE A 270 -6.20 -2.59 -1.26
C PHE A 270 -6.26 -3.05 0.20
N PHE A 271 -6.75 -2.23 1.10
CA PHE A 271 -6.89 -2.62 2.51
C PHE A 271 -7.87 -3.79 2.67
N LYS A 272 -8.99 -3.79 1.97
CA LYS A 272 -9.98 -4.85 2.05
C LYS A 272 -9.40 -6.21 1.64
N PHE A 273 -8.67 -6.27 0.52
CA PHE A 273 -8.18 -7.53 -0.06
C PHE A 273 -6.82 -7.97 0.47
N ASN A 274 -6.03 -7.07 1.04
CA ASN A 274 -4.67 -7.40 1.49
C ASN A 274 -4.46 -7.32 3.01
N GLN A 275 -5.49 -7.08 3.81
CA GLN A 275 -5.39 -7.03 5.29
C GLN A 275 -4.75 -8.28 5.89
N ALA A 276 -5.01 -9.44 5.29
CA ALA A 276 -4.51 -10.73 5.76
C ALA A 276 -2.97 -10.83 5.79
N LEU A 277 -2.27 -10.00 5.03
CA LEU A 277 -0.81 -9.89 5.07
C LEU A 277 -0.26 -9.26 6.37
N GLY A 278 -1.13 -8.78 7.24
CA GLY A 278 -0.74 -8.19 8.52
C GLY A 278 -0.85 -6.68 8.61
N TRP A 279 -1.44 -6.00 7.63
CA TRP A 279 -1.64 -4.55 7.63
C TRP A 279 -2.52 -4.05 8.78
N HIS A 280 -3.35 -4.90 9.37
CA HIS A 280 -4.21 -4.59 10.52
C HIS A 280 -3.57 -4.85 11.89
N ARG A 281 -2.28 -5.22 11.96
CA ARG A 281 -1.61 -5.53 13.22
C ARG A 281 -1.37 -4.28 14.04
N ALA A 282 -2.02 -4.19 15.21
CA ALA A 282 -1.90 -3.10 16.16
C ALA A 282 -1.79 -3.59 17.62
N GLY A 283 -1.30 -4.82 17.84
CA GLY A 283 -1.22 -5.47 19.15
C GLY A 283 -0.24 -4.82 20.11
N THR A 284 0.73 -4.05 19.63
CA THR A 284 1.70 -3.33 20.45
C THR A 284 1.72 -1.83 20.14
N LEU A 285 2.07 -1.02 21.13
CA LEU A 285 2.36 0.41 20.96
C LEU A 285 3.86 0.68 20.73
N ASN A 286 4.70 -0.35 20.76
CA ASN A 286 6.10 -0.19 20.38
C ASN A 286 6.18 0.03 18.88
N LEU A 287 6.54 1.24 18.47
CA LEU A 287 6.60 1.63 17.06
C LEU A 287 7.65 0.84 16.29
N ASN A 288 8.80 0.51 16.90
CA ASN A 288 9.84 -0.29 16.25
C ASN A 288 9.28 -1.65 15.82
N ILE A 289 8.58 -2.35 16.74
CA ILE A 289 7.97 -3.65 16.46
C ILE A 289 6.92 -3.53 15.36
N ARG A 290 6.07 -2.50 15.43
CA ARG A 290 5.03 -2.27 14.41
C ARG A 290 5.62 -1.97 13.04
N TYR A 291 6.60 -1.06 12.97
CA TYR A 291 7.30 -0.76 11.73
C TYR A 291 7.94 -2.01 11.14
N GLY A 292 8.66 -2.78 11.96
CA GLY A 292 9.29 -4.01 11.52
C GLY A 292 8.28 -5.02 10.97
N GLN A 293 7.20 -5.31 11.70
CA GLN A 293 6.15 -6.23 11.25
C GLN A 293 5.51 -5.79 9.93
N MET A 294 5.16 -4.51 9.81
CA MET A 294 4.52 -4.00 8.60
C MET A 294 5.50 -3.89 7.42
N THR A 295 6.77 -3.63 7.68
CA THR A 295 7.80 -3.68 6.63
C THR A 295 7.96 -5.10 6.09
N MET A 296 7.91 -6.12 6.96
CA MET A 296 7.90 -7.53 6.49
C MET A 296 6.64 -7.86 5.69
N ALA A 297 5.49 -7.31 6.05
CA ALA A 297 4.27 -7.42 5.24
C ALA A 297 4.43 -6.75 3.86
N LEU A 298 5.12 -5.61 3.79
CA LEU A 298 5.44 -4.93 2.52
C LEU A 298 6.36 -5.79 1.64
N VAL A 299 7.37 -6.45 2.23
CA VAL A 299 8.23 -7.41 1.51
C VAL A 299 7.40 -8.58 0.98
N ALA A 300 6.52 -9.15 1.82
CA ALA A 300 5.62 -10.24 1.40
C ALA A 300 4.68 -9.81 0.26
N GLN A 301 4.11 -8.61 0.34
CA GLN A 301 3.29 -8.04 -0.74
C GLN A 301 4.07 -7.93 -2.05
N ALA A 302 5.32 -7.49 -1.99
CA ALA A 302 6.19 -7.40 -3.16
C ALA A 302 6.47 -8.78 -3.76
N ALA A 303 6.78 -9.80 -2.94
CA ALA A 303 7.03 -11.16 -3.38
C ALA A 303 5.78 -11.80 -4.03
N ILE A 304 4.61 -11.62 -3.40
CA ILE A 304 3.32 -12.10 -3.94
C ILE A 304 3.00 -11.40 -5.27
N HIS A 305 3.23 -10.11 -5.37
CA HIS A 305 3.01 -9.39 -6.63
C HIS A 305 3.92 -9.93 -7.73
N GLN A 306 5.21 -10.10 -7.46
CA GLN A 306 6.16 -10.67 -8.41
C GLN A 306 5.75 -12.10 -8.83
N MET A 307 5.33 -12.94 -7.88
CA MET A 307 4.85 -14.28 -8.16
C MET A 307 3.63 -14.27 -9.07
N ARG A 308 2.64 -13.41 -8.78
CA ARG A 308 1.43 -13.26 -9.61
C ARG A 308 1.76 -12.83 -11.03
N GLN A 309 2.68 -11.89 -11.20
CA GLN A 309 3.13 -11.44 -12.52
C GLN A 309 3.81 -12.58 -13.31
N ARG A 310 4.67 -13.37 -12.65
CA ARG A 310 5.32 -14.54 -13.28
C ARG A 310 4.32 -15.64 -13.66
N LEU A 311 3.31 -15.89 -12.86
CA LEU A 311 2.30 -16.90 -13.13
C LEU A 311 1.27 -16.46 -14.18
N GLY A 312 1.01 -15.16 -14.33
CA GLY A 312 0.02 -14.61 -15.25
C GLY A 312 -1.43 -14.93 -14.85
N GLU A 313 -2.35 -14.91 -15.82
CA GLU A 313 -3.76 -15.24 -15.57
C GLU A 313 -3.95 -16.72 -15.22
N PRO A 314 -4.87 -17.06 -14.29
CA PRO A 314 -5.75 -16.16 -13.52
C PRO A 314 -5.12 -15.58 -12.24
N PHE A 315 -3.89 -15.91 -11.90
CA PHE A 315 -3.24 -15.58 -10.62
C PHE A 315 -3.02 -14.08 -10.43
N SER A 316 -2.86 -13.34 -11.52
CA SER A 316 -2.66 -11.88 -11.49
C SER A 316 -3.81 -11.15 -10.81
N GLN A 317 -5.04 -11.72 -10.85
CA GLN A 317 -6.24 -11.15 -10.26
C GLN A 317 -6.56 -11.67 -8.84
N TRP A 318 -5.82 -12.68 -8.35
CA TRP A 318 -6.08 -13.23 -7.03
C TRP A 318 -5.59 -12.29 -5.93
N ASP A 319 -6.38 -12.11 -4.87
CA ASP A 319 -5.91 -11.44 -3.65
C ASP A 319 -4.92 -12.33 -2.88
N ALA A 320 -4.26 -11.74 -1.87
CA ALA A 320 -3.27 -12.47 -1.08
C ALA A 320 -3.86 -13.67 -0.33
N SER A 321 -5.10 -13.53 0.18
CA SER A 321 -5.77 -14.62 0.92
C SER A 321 -6.17 -15.76 0.00
N HIS A 322 -6.61 -15.45 -1.22
CA HIS A 322 -6.94 -16.45 -2.22
C HIS A 322 -5.68 -17.25 -2.60
N LEU A 323 -4.60 -16.54 -2.92
CA LEU A 323 -3.33 -17.18 -3.25
C LEU A 323 -2.81 -18.06 -2.09
N ALA A 324 -2.88 -17.55 -0.85
CA ALA A 324 -2.46 -18.30 0.33
C ALA A 324 -3.27 -19.58 0.52
N ARG A 325 -4.60 -19.52 0.36
CA ARG A 325 -5.47 -20.68 0.54
C ARG A 325 -5.31 -21.71 -0.58
N GLU A 326 -5.30 -21.28 -1.83
CA GLU A 326 -5.33 -22.19 -2.98
C GLU A 326 -3.94 -22.74 -3.35
N ILE A 327 -2.89 -21.96 -3.13
CA ILE A 327 -1.52 -22.39 -3.47
C ILE A 327 -0.76 -22.84 -2.23
N PHE A 328 -0.60 -21.95 -1.24
CA PHE A 328 0.34 -22.25 -0.15
C PHE A 328 -0.25 -23.17 0.93
N GLY A 329 -1.53 -23.02 1.24
CA GLY A 329 -2.20 -23.78 2.30
C GLY A 329 -2.61 -25.19 1.92
N ALA A 330 -2.68 -25.48 0.61
CA ALA A 330 -3.15 -26.76 0.09
C ALA A 330 -2.03 -27.69 -0.36
N LEU A 331 -0.76 -27.26 -0.33
CA LEU A 331 0.36 -28.04 -0.84
C LEU A 331 0.73 -29.21 0.10
N GLU A 332 0.78 -30.40 -0.45
CA GLU A 332 1.30 -31.60 0.20
C GLU A 332 2.53 -32.10 -0.55
N GLY A 333 3.57 -32.51 0.19
CA GLY A 333 4.78 -32.93 -0.46
C GLY A 333 5.81 -33.52 0.48
N ASP A 334 6.96 -33.83 -0.07
CA ASP A 334 8.14 -34.25 0.70
C ASP A 334 9.35 -33.35 0.45
N VAL A 335 10.29 -33.37 1.40
CA VAL A 335 11.54 -32.62 1.32
C VAL A 335 12.70 -33.61 1.39
N ARG A 336 13.59 -33.56 0.41
CA ARG A 336 14.82 -34.39 0.36
C ARG A 336 16.02 -33.47 0.19
N VAL A 337 17.08 -33.80 0.90
CA VAL A 337 18.37 -33.15 0.70
C VAL A 337 19.24 -34.09 -0.11
N LYS A 338 19.69 -33.61 -1.26
CA LYS A 338 20.61 -34.35 -2.13
C LYS A 338 21.77 -33.43 -2.50
N ASP A 339 22.97 -33.84 -2.17
CA ASP A 339 24.18 -33.04 -2.35
C ASP A 339 24.04 -31.64 -1.70
N ASP A 340 24.11 -30.59 -2.48
CA ASP A 340 23.95 -29.20 -2.05
C ASP A 340 22.53 -28.61 -2.31
N THR A 341 21.56 -29.51 -2.59
CA THR A 341 20.22 -29.07 -3.02
C THR A 341 19.13 -29.64 -2.11
N ILE A 342 18.27 -28.78 -1.62
CA ILE A 342 17.02 -29.13 -0.95
C ILE A 342 15.94 -29.24 -2.03
N GLN A 343 15.49 -30.44 -2.30
CA GLN A 343 14.45 -30.73 -3.28
C GLN A 343 13.10 -30.89 -2.58
N VAL A 344 12.15 -30.01 -2.93
CA VAL A 344 10.77 -30.05 -2.45
C VAL A 344 9.88 -30.59 -3.56
N THR A 345 9.21 -31.72 -3.30
CA THR A 345 8.30 -32.36 -4.26
C THR A 345 6.87 -32.18 -3.78
N TYR A 346 6.04 -31.51 -4.58
CA TYR A 346 4.61 -31.38 -4.35
C TYR A 346 3.81 -32.36 -5.19
N TYR A 347 2.82 -33.03 -4.57
CA TYR A 347 2.00 -34.08 -5.21
C TYR A 347 0.61 -33.61 -5.61
N ASN A 348 0.11 -32.55 -5.00
CA ASN A 348 -1.25 -32.06 -5.17
C ASN A 348 -1.32 -30.57 -5.55
N ALA A 349 -0.26 -30.04 -6.15
CA ALA A 349 -0.20 -28.61 -6.46
C ALA A 349 -1.31 -28.23 -7.47
N PRO A 350 -2.17 -27.27 -7.13
CA PRO A 350 -3.16 -26.73 -8.07
C PRO A 350 -2.42 -26.01 -9.20
N HIS A 351 -3.00 -26.03 -10.40
CA HIS A 351 -2.37 -25.43 -11.58
C HIS A 351 -0.93 -25.92 -11.83
N ARG A 352 -0.68 -27.18 -11.57
CA ARG A 352 0.63 -27.85 -11.58
C ARG A 352 1.52 -27.44 -12.75
N ASP A 353 0.99 -27.41 -13.97
CA ASP A 353 1.79 -27.15 -15.16
C ASP A 353 2.35 -25.72 -15.20
N ARG A 354 1.60 -24.75 -14.69
CA ARG A 354 2.07 -23.35 -14.53
C ARG A 354 3.18 -23.27 -13.48
N LEU A 355 2.99 -23.88 -12.32
CA LEU A 355 3.99 -23.90 -11.25
C LEU A 355 5.25 -24.63 -11.71
N ARG A 356 5.11 -25.77 -12.41
CA ARG A 356 6.23 -26.51 -13.01
C ARG A 356 7.00 -25.63 -13.99
N GLN A 357 6.31 -24.98 -14.91
CA GLN A 357 6.93 -24.08 -15.90
C GLN A 357 7.76 -22.98 -15.23
N GLN A 358 7.28 -22.39 -14.13
CA GLN A 358 7.95 -21.27 -13.48
C GLN A 358 9.03 -21.72 -12.47
N TYR A 359 8.79 -22.76 -11.69
CA TYR A 359 9.58 -23.04 -10.48
C TYR A 359 10.31 -24.39 -10.50
N GLU A 360 10.04 -25.31 -11.41
CA GLU A 360 10.83 -26.53 -11.54
C GLU A 360 12.21 -26.24 -12.13
N ASN A 361 13.25 -26.87 -11.63
CA ASN A 361 14.64 -26.56 -11.92
C ASN A 361 15.02 -25.10 -11.59
N LEU A 362 14.53 -24.60 -10.45
CA LEU A 362 14.72 -23.21 -10.03
C LEU A 362 16.19 -22.77 -10.00
N PRO A 363 17.17 -23.57 -9.52
CA PRO A 363 18.55 -23.14 -9.54
C PRO A 363 19.10 -22.81 -10.93
N ASP A 364 18.71 -23.54 -11.95
CA ASP A 364 19.17 -23.28 -13.32
C ASP A 364 18.51 -22.06 -13.92
N LYS A 365 17.22 -21.84 -13.64
CA LYS A 365 16.49 -20.63 -14.05
C LYS A 365 17.08 -19.38 -13.42
N LEU A 366 17.41 -19.42 -12.14
CA LEU A 366 18.05 -18.30 -11.45
C LEU A 366 19.41 -17.96 -12.07
N ARG A 367 20.24 -18.99 -12.41
CA ARG A 367 21.50 -18.74 -13.10
C ARG A 367 21.31 -18.12 -14.48
N GLN A 368 20.29 -18.53 -15.22
CA GLN A 368 19.94 -17.91 -16.51
C GLN A 368 19.53 -16.43 -16.37
N GLU A 369 18.93 -16.07 -15.25
CA GLU A 369 18.60 -14.68 -14.89
C GLU A 369 19.79 -13.92 -14.26
N GLY A 370 20.98 -14.55 -14.17
CA GLY A 370 22.17 -13.95 -13.55
C GLY A 370 22.11 -13.90 -12.02
N ILE A 371 21.23 -14.70 -11.40
CA ILE A 371 21.04 -14.77 -9.96
C ILE A 371 21.77 -15.99 -9.40
N GLU A 372 22.57 -15.77 -8.34
CA GLU A 372 23.22 -16.86 -7.62
C GLU A 372 22.16 -17.71 -6.87
N PRO A 373 22.01 -19.00 -7.18
CA PRO A 373 20.92 -19.83 -6.63
C PRO A 373 21.18 -20.35 -5.22
N THR A 374 22.39 -20.18 -4.67
CA THR A 374 22.70 -20.61 -3.32
C THR A 374 22.09 -19.69 -2.28
N LEU A 375 21.64 -20.27 -1.16
CA LEU A 375 21.06 -19.54 -0.03
C LEU A 375 22.11 -19.38 1.08
N PRO A 376 22.76 -18.19 1.19
CA PRO A 376 23.85 -18.00 2.15
C PRO A 376 23.45 -18.27 3.60
N TRP A 377 22.22 -17.89 3.97
CA TRP A 377 21.66 -18.10 5.31
C TRP A 377 21.21 -19.55 5.57
N LEU A 378 21.25 -20.42 4.57
CA LEU A 378 20.96 -21.85 4.62
C LEU A 378 22.19 -22.67 4.21
N TYR A 379 23.33 -22.30 4.76
CA TYR A 379 24.61 -23.02 4.57
C TYR A 379 25.03 -23.20 3.10
N GLY A 380 24.60 -22.33 2.22
CA GLY A 380 24.90 -22.41 0.79
C GLY A 380 24.10 -23.46 0.02
N PHE A 381 23.09 -24.07 0.63
CA PHE A 381 22.20 -24.97 -0.10
C PHE A 381 21.39 -24.22 -1.16
N LYS A 382 21.00 -24.96 -2.21
CA LYS A 382 20.04 -24.54 -3.24
C LYS A 382 18.66 -25.07 -2.91
N LEU A 383 17.63 -24.40 -3.39
CA LEU A 383 16.24 -24.83 -3.26
C LEU A 383 15.69 -25.15 -4.65
N ASP A 384 15.19 -26.36 -4.85
CA ASP A 384 14.58 -26.81 -6.10
C ASP A 384 13.20 -27.40 -5.87
N PHE A 385 12.30 -27.18 -6.80
CA PHE A 385 10.92 -27.65 -6.70
C PHE A 385 10.59 -28.66 -7.78
N ARG A 386 9.77 -29.65 -7.41
CA ARG A 386 9.18 -30.66 -8.29
C ARG A 386 7.67 -30.67 -8.10
N PHE A 387 6.94 -30.80 -9.19
CA PHE A 387 5.48 -30.84 -9.20
C PHE A 387 5.03 -32.15 -9.89
N ARG A 388 4.44 -33.07 -9.14
CA ARG A 388 4.02 -34.39 -9.61
C ARG A 388 2.49 -34.53 -9.65
#